data_96ba3ecac060f3cff9aed66e87c04b99
#
_entry.id   96ba3ecac060f3cff9aed66e87c04b99
#
_cell.length_a   1.000
_cell.length_b   1.000
_cell.length_c   1.000
_cell.angle_alpha   90.00
_cell.angle_beta   90.00
_cell.angle_gamma   90.00
#
_symmetry.space_group_name_H-M   'P 1'
#
loop_
_entity.id
_entity.type
_entity.pdbx_description
1 polymer ?
#
loop_
_entity_poly.entity_id
_entity_poly.type
_entity_poly.pdbx_seq_one_letter_code
_entity_poly.pdbx_strand_id
1 'polypeptide(L)'
;MAVICVDAGTTVIKAVGYDEEGAEVAVARRETRVSRPLPGHAEQDMDDVWDAVAHTVREVASQVDGPVGFVALTAQGDGAWLVGRDGRPTGPAILWNDARAGAVVDRWNRSGLAERAFRGNGSSAASGLPHAILTWLNEHDPDRITRSAALLTCGGWIFSRMTGELAADESDASAPFLDLRARSYSPELLRLFDLEWAERLLPELRDDEHRVAGLTAEAAGALGLPAGTPVVMAPYDIVSTAIGAGAVGAGQACSILGTTLCTETVVAEPELDGPAVGITIAVPGGYLRAFPTFAGTEVLHWACRMLGLAGPAELGELAAAAPPGACGLAFLPYFSPAGERAPFSDPLARGAFLGMSFEHGREHVARAVLEGLTLVVQDCLAASGAPARELRVCGGGSASDLWVRMIADVTGVPVLRSADSEVGARGAFLVGLAATGGASDIAAAADRHVRLRDAVRPEPGAYRTAYKDFLALRETTAGSWPLLAEMRARTGSGA
;
A
#
# COMPACT_ATOMS: atom_id res chain seq x y z
N MET A 1 7.18 -19.92 22.56
CA MET A 1 5.73 -19.67 22.35
C MET A 1 5.53 -19.19 20.92
N ALA A 2 4.72 -19.88 20.12
CA ALA A 2 4.52 -19.50 18.72
C ALA A 2 3.63 -18.25 18.59
N VAL A 3 3.72 -17.55 17.45
CA VAL A 3 2.87 -16.42 17.10
C VAL A 3 2.31 -16.63 15.70
N ILE A 4 1.07 -16.25 15.45
CA ILE A 4 0.46 -16.31 14.13
C ILE A 4 0.17 -14.89 13.64
N CYS A 5 0.68 -14.54 12.45
CA CYS A 5 0.44 -13.25 11.84
C CYS A 5 -0.37 -13.43 10.55
N VAL A 6 -1.44 -12.65 10.41
CA VAL A 6 -2.30 -12.65 9.24
C VAL A 6 -2.01 -11.41 8.40
N ASP A 7 -1.77 -11.61 7.11
CA ASP A 7 -1.71 -10.56 6.09
C ASP A 7 -2.89 -10.79 5.12
N ALA A 8 -3.95 -10.03 5.30
CA ALA A 8 -5.18 -10.16 4.52
C ALA A 8 -5.16 -9.20 3.32
N GLY A 9 -4.40 -9.57 2.29
CA GLY A 9 -4.34 -8.83 1.03
C GLY A 9 -5.59 -9.00 0.16
N THR A 10 -5.71 -8.17 -0.87
CA THR A 10 -6.88 -8.14 -1.78
C THR A 10 -7.07 -9.43 -2.56
N THR A 11 -6.01 -10.07 -2.99
CA THR A 11 -6.08 -11.29 -3.84
C THR A 11 -5.65 -12.56 -3.13
N VAL A 12 -4.87 -12.43 -2.06
CA VAL A 12 -4.36 -13.58 -1.29
C VAL A 12 -4.34 -13.20 0.18
N ILE A 13 -4.93 -14.06 1.01
CA ILE A 13 -4.79 -14.03 2.46
C ILE A 13 -3.69 -14.99 2.85
N LYS A 14 -2.81 -14.55 3.73
CA LYS A 14 -1.69 -15.33 4.24
C LYS A 14 -1.75 -15.39 5.76
N ALA A 15 -1.43 -16.53 6.32
CA ALA A 15 -1.09 -16.67 7.74
C ALA A 15 0.33 -17.21 7.84
N VAL A 16 1.11 -16.62 8.74
CA VAL A 16 2.52 -16.98 8.97
C VAL A 16 2.71 -17.29 10.43
N GLY A 17 3.25 -18.48 10.71
CA GLY A 17 3.67 -18.88 12.05
C GLY A 17 5.12 -18.51 12.29
N TYR A 18 5.39 -17.87 13.43
CA TYR A 18 6.73 -17.52 13.90
C TYR A 18 7.03 -18.26 15.20
N ASP A 19 8.28 -18.72 15.35
CA ASP A 19 8.79 -19.26 16.61
C ASP A 19 9.23 -18.15 17.59
N GLU A 20 9.82 -18.54 18.73
CA GLU A 20 10.30 -17.61 19.77
C GLU A 20 11.47 -16.75 19.29
N GLU A 21 12.25 -17.23 18.35
CA GLU A 21 13.37 -16.53 17.72
C GLU A 21 12.91 -15.62 16.57
N GLY A 22 11.62 -15.68 16.21
CA GLY A 22 11.03 -14.95 15.11
C GLY A 22 11.36 -15.54 13.74
N ALA A 23 11.71 -16.82 13.65
CA ALA A 23 11.83 -17.50 12.37
C ALA A 23 10.46 -17.92 11.82
N GLU A 24 10.26 -17.81 10.49
CA GLU A 24 9.06 -18.31 9.82
C GLU A 24 9.09 -19.85 9.84
N VAL A 25 8.12 -20.47 10.55
CA VAL A 25 8.04 -21.94 10.71
C VAL A 25 6.88 -22.56 9.95
N ALA A 26 5.85 -21.78 9.62
CA ALA A 26 4.70 -22.24 8.86
C ALA A 26 4.11 -21.10 8.03
N VAL A 27 3.61 -21.39 6.85
CA VAL A 27 2.92 -20.41 5.99
C VAL A 27 1.74 -21.08 5.29
N ALA A 28 0.55 -20.53 5.46
CA ALA A 28 -0.63 -20.90 4.68
C ALA A 28 -1.10 -19.73 3.83
N ARG A 29 -1.62 -20.03 2.63
CA ARG A 29 -2.12 -19.02 1.68
C ARG A 29 -3.44 -19.45 1.10
N ARG A 30 -4.35 -18.48 0.91
CA ARG A 30 -5.63 -18.71 0.24
C ARG A 30 -5.96 -17.52 -0.66
N GLU A 31 -6.26 -17.81 -1.91
CA GLU A 31 -6.76 -16.80 -2.86
C GLU A 31 -8.16 -16.35 -2.48
N THR A 32 -8.43 -15.07 -2.68
CA THR A 32 -9.74 -14.43 -2.54
C THR A 32 -10.23 -13.93 -3.90
N ARG A 33 -11.54 -13.75 -4.01
CA ARG A 33 -12.16 -13.29 -5.26
C ARG A 33 -12.52 -11.82 -5.17
N VAL A 34 -12.13 -11.05 -6.19
CA VAL A 34 -12.64 -9.70 -6.42
C VAL A 34 -13.73 -9.79 -7.48
N SER A 35 -14.95 -9.41 -7.10
CA SER A 35 -16.08 -9.28 -8.01
C SER A 35 -16.03 -7.92 -8.72
N ARG A 36 -16.37 -7.90 -10.00
CA ARG A 36 -16.46 -6.67 -10.80
C ARG A 36 -17.84 -6.61 -11.48
N PRO A 37 -18.93 -6.32 -10.71
CA PRO A 37 -20.30 -6.40 -11.22
C PRO A 37 -20.60 -5.41 -12.34
N LEU A 38 -19.91 -4.27 -12.36
CA LEU A 38 -19.97 -3.24 -13.40
C LEU A 38 -18.57 -2.71 -13.73
N PRO A 39 -18.37 -2.07 -14.89
CA PRO A 39 -17.11 -1.40 -15.20
C PRO A 39 -16.71 -0.41 -14.08
N GLY A 40 -15.46 -0.51 -13.63
CA GLY A 40 -14.94 0.32 -12.54
C GLY A 40 -15.32 -0.13 -11.13
N HIS A 41 -16.23 -1.08 -10.95
CA HIS A 41 -16.54 -1.63 -9.63
C HIS A 41 -15.52 -2.70 -9.20
N ALA A 42 -15.20 -2.72 -7.92
CA ALA A 42 -14.37 -3.75 -7.30
C ALA A 42 -14.91 -4.07 -5.89
N GLU A 43 -15.39 -5.29 -5.71
CA GLU A 43 -16.08 -5.73 -4.49
C GLU A 43 -15.54 -7.06 -4.00
N GLN A 44 -15.65 -7.29 -2.69
CA GLN A 44 -15.40 -8.61 -2.08
C GLN A 44 -16.57 -9.03 -1.20
N ASP A 45 -16.88 -10.33 -1.23
CA ASP A 45 -17.73 -10.93 -0.23
C ASP A 45 -16.95 -10.99 1.10
N MET A 46 -17.53 -10.37 2.14
CA MET A 46 -16.84 -10.23 3.43
C MET A 46 -16.76 -11.56 4.17
N ASP A 47 -17.77 -12.42 4.04
CA ASP A 47 -17.77 -13.75 4.67
C ASP A 47 -16.77 -14.69 3.98
N ASP A 48 -16.58 -14.61 2.65
CA ASP A 48 -15.51 -15.33 1.93
C ASP A 48 -14.11 -14.93 2.45
N VAL A 49 -13.91 -13.66 2.76
CA VAL A 49 -12.64 -13.16 3.35
C VAL A 49 -12.44 -13.73 4.75
N TRP A 50 -13.47 -13.73 5.59
CA TRP A 50 -13.40 -14.36 6.93
C TRP A 50 -13.09 -15.86 6.85
N ASP A 51 -13.74 -16.59 5.96
CA ASP A 51 -13.51 -18.02 5.77
C ASP A 51 -12.08 -18.32 5.31
N ALA A 52 -11.52 -17.46 4.48
CA ALA A 52 -10.12 -17.57 4.06
C ALA A 52 -9.15 -17.33 5.23
N VAL A 53 -9.41 -16.31 6.07
CA VAL A 53 -8.64 -16.06 7.30
C VAL A 53 -8.74 -17.24 8.25
N ALA A 54 -9.96 -17.72 8.53
CA ALA A 54 -10.16 -18.84 9.45
C ALA A 54 -9.44 -20.11 8.96
N HIS A 55 -9.47 -20.36 7.66
CA HIS A 55 -8.79 -21.50 7.06
C HIS A 55 -7.27 -21.40 7.22
N THR A 56 -6.67 -20.27 6.82
CA THR A 56 -5.21 -20.10 6.86
C THR A 56 -4.66 -20.08 8.28
N VAL A 57 -5.36 -19.43 9.23
CA VAL A 57 -4.95 -19.43 10.65
C VAL A 57 -5.03 -20.84 11.24
N ARG A 58 -6.11 -21.60 10.98
CA ARG A 58 -6.25 -22.97 11.47
C ARG A 58 -5.16 -23.89 10.91
N GLU A 59 -4.83 -23.75 9.64
CA GLU A 59 -3.78 -24.51 8.98
C GLU A 59 -2.41 -24.22 9.65
N VAL A 60 -2.05 -22.96 9.86
CA VAL A 60 -0.81 -22.59 10.55
C VAL A 60 -0.82 -23.03 12.01
N ALA A 61 -1.95 -22.87 12.72
CA ALA A 61 -2.07 -23.31 14.12
C ALA A 61 -1.81 -24.81 14.30
N SER A 62 -2.13 -25.64 13.29
CA SER A 62 -1.85 -27.07 13.30
C SER A 62 -0.39 -27.45 13.03
N GLN A 63 0.42 -26.50 12.55
CA GLN A 63 1.81 -26.72 12.13
C GLN A 63 2.84 -26.10 13.11
N VAL A 64 2.42 -25.14 13.94
CA VAL A 64 3.30 -24.52 14.92
C VAL A 64 3.37 -25.36 16.19
N ASP A 65 4.54 -25.42 16.81
CA ASP A 65 4.75 -26.14 18.07
C ASP A 65 4.36 -25.28 19.29
N GLY A 66 3.63 -25.90 20.22
CA GLY A 66 3.28 -25.29 21.51
C GLY A 66 2.10 -24.28 21.44
N PRO A 67 1.87 -23.53 22.53
CA PRO A 67 0.77 -22.57 22.60
C PRO A 67 1.04 -21.33 21.74
N VAL A 68 -0.03 -20.82 21.11
CA VAL A 68 -0.01 -19.53 20.38
C VAL A 68 -0.15 -18.39 21.38
N GLY A 69 0.82 -17.50 21.42
CA GLY A 69 0.86 -16.37 22.35
C GLY A 69 -0.06 -15.23 21.95
N PHE A 70 -0.10 -14.93 20.67
CA PHE A 70 -1.04 -13.95 20.08
C PHE A 70 -1.26 -14.21 18.60
N VAL A 71 -2.34 -13.65 18.08
CA VAL A 71 -2.58 -13.48 16.64
C VAL A 71 -2.44 -12.00 16.30
N ALA A 72 -1.57 -11.62 15.35
CA ALA A 72 -1.50 -10.24 14.86
C ALA A 72 -2.09 -10.15 13.46
N LEU A 73 -2.84 -9.09 13.19
CA LEU A 73 -3.60 -8.91 11.96
C LEU A 73 -3.18 -7.62 11.25
N THR A 74 -2.68 -7.73 10.04
CA THR A 74 -2.63 -6.66 9.05
C THR A 74 -3.49 -7.01 7.84
N ALA A 75 -4.00 -6.02 7.13
CA ALA A 75 -4.90 -6.23 6.00
C ALA A 75 -4.79 -5.09 4.98
N GLN A 76 -5.36 -5.31 3.78
CA GLN A 76 -5.56 -4.23 2.82
C GLN A 76 -6.30 -3.06 3.47
N GLY A 77 -5.81 -1.84 3.23
CA GLY A 77 -6.41 -0.62 3.75
C GLY A 77 -7.53 -0.07 2.86
N ASP A 78 -8.05 1.08 3.24
CA ASP A 78 -9.08 1.84 2.53
C ASP A 78 -10.37 1.04 2.25
N GLY A 79 -11.17 1.48 1.26
CA GLY A 79 -12.43 0.83 0.95
C GLY A 79 -13.54 1.14 1.96
N ALA A 80 -14.68 0.43 1.84
CA ALA A 80 -15.78 0.53 2.79
C ALA A 80 -16.35 -0.86 3.11
N TRP A 81 -16.16 -1.30 4.34
CA TRP A 81 -16.59 -2.58 4.89
C TRP A 81 -17.70 -2.33 5.90
N LEU A 82 -18.93 -2.16 5.39
CA LEU A 82 -20.07 -1.73 6.19
C LEU A 82 -20.75 -2.90 6.89
N VAL A 83 -20.96 -2.77 8.20
CA VAL A 83 -21.61 -3.77 9.03
C VAL A 83 -22.83 -3.22 9.78
N GLY A 84 -23.82 -4.06 10.00
CA GLY A 84 -25.00 -3.79 10.80
C GLY A 84 -24.73 -3.87 12.31
N ARG A 85 -25.75 -3.60 13.11
CA ARG A 85 -25.69 -3.71 14.61
C ARG A 85 -25.41 -5.13 15.11
N ASP A 86 -25.71 -6.12 14.29
CA ASP A 86 -25.46 -7.53 14.55
C ASP A 86 -24.04 -7.98 14.14
N GLY A 87 -23.19 -7.03 13.71
CA GLY A 87 -21.83 -7.28 13.21
C GLY A 87 -21.77 -7.95 11.84
N ARG A 88 -22.92 -8.13 11.16
CA ARG A 88 -22.96 -8.75 9.82
C ARG A 88 -22.81 -7.72 8.71
N PRO A 89 -22.23 -8.12 7.55
CA PRO A 89 -22.15 -7.27 6.39
C PRO A 89 -23.52 -6.72 5.94
N THR A 90 -23.60 -5.44 5.59
CA THR A 90 -24.81 -4.85 5.00
C THR A 90 -24.83 -4.94 3.47
N GLY A 91 -23.77 -5.49 2.90
CA GLY A 91 -23.52 -5.74 1.49
C GLY A 91 -22.05 -6.08 1.27
N PRO A 92 -21.60 -6.38 0.04
CA PRO A 92 -20.20 -6.68 -0.23
C PRO A 92 -19.31 -5.49 0.12
N ALA A 93 -18.07 -5.73 0.55
CA ALA A 93 -17.09 -4.67 0.73
C ALA A 93 -16.80 -3.98 -0.60
N ILE A 94 -16.72 -2.65 -0.59
CA ILE A 94 -16.28 -1.86 -1.73
C ILE A 94 -14.79 -1.58 -1.51
N LEU A 95 -13.95 -1.96 -2.49
CA LEU A 95 -12.52 -2.00 -2.29
C LEU A 95 -11.82 -0.66 -2.59
N TRP A 96 -10.58 -0.55 -2.13
CA TRP A 96 -9.69 0.60 -2.34
C TRP A 96 -9.45 0.94 -3.82
N ASN A 97 -9.54 -0.03 -4.72
CA ASN A 97 -9.36 0.11 -6.18
C ASN A 97 -10.68 0.21 -6.95
N ASP A 98 -11.78 0.48 -6.24
CA ASP A 98 -13.09 0.76 -6.84
C ASP A 98 -13.14 2.19 -7.40
N ALA A 99 -13.68 2.33 -8.60
CA ALA A 99 -13.73 3.61 -9.30
C ALA A 99 -15.14 4.23 -9.35
N ARG A 100 -16.16 3.61 -8.71
CA ARG A 100 -17.57 4.10 -8.79
C ARG A 100 -17.73 5.52 -8.29
N ALA A 101 -16.95 5.95 -7.30
CA ALA A 101 -16.99 7.29 -6.75
C ALA A 101 -16.08 8.30 -7.48
N GLY A 102 -15.57 7.95 -8.68
CA GLY A 102 -14.68 8.84 -9.45
C GLY A 102 -15.28 10.21 -9.72
N ALA A 103 -16.57 10.28 -10.10
CA ALA A 103 -17.27 11.56 -10.32
C ALA A 103 -17.37 12.42 -9.05
N VAL A 104 -17.42 11.80 -7.86
CA VAL A 104 -17.40 12.50 -6.57
C VAL A 104 -16.04 13.18 -6.37
N VAL A 105 -14.96 12.42 -6.56
CA VAL A 105 -13.59 12.93 -6.44
C VAL A 105 -13.30 14.04 -7.44
N ASP A 106 -13.77 13.90 -8.68
CA ASP A 106 -13.66 14.95 -9.70
C ASP A 106 -14.36 16.26 -9.29
N ARG A 107 -15.52 16.17 -8.65
CA ARG A 107 -16.20 17.36 -8.09
C ARG A 107 -15.36 18.03 -7.00
N TRP A 108 -14.78 17.23 -6.10
CA TRP A 108 -13.95 17.74 -5.00
C TRP A 108 -12.65 18.39 -5.49
N ASN A 109 -11.99 17.78 -6.46
CA ASN A 109 -10.78 18.33 -7.06
C ASN A 109 -11.07 19.68 -7.76
N ARG A 110 -12.14 19.75 -8.58
CA ARG A 110 -12.51 20.99 -9.28
C ARG A 110 -12.94 22.13 -8.36
N SER A 111 -13.52 21.82 -7.20
CA SER A 111 -13.93 22.81 -6.20
C SER A 111 -12.80 23.23 -5.25
N GLY A 112 -11.61 22.60 -5.31
CA GLY A 112 -10.51 22.79 -4.39
C GLY A 112 -10.77 22.20 -2.99
N LEU A 113 -11.83 21.38 -2.84
CA LEU A 113 -12.19 20.76 -1.56
C LEU A 113 -11.13 19.73 -1.16
N ALA A 114 -10.68 18.89 -2.09
CA ALA A 114 -9.66 17.88 -1.84
C ALA A 114 -8.35 18.50 -1.34
N GLU A 115 -7.92 19.63 -1.91
CA GLU A 115 -6.73 20.36 -1.45
C GLU A 115 -6.89 20.91 -0.03
N ARG A 116 -8.07 21.44 0.29
CA ARG A 116 -8.36 21.92 1.66
C ARG A 116 -8.36 20.78 2.67
N ALA A 117 -8.94 19.63 2.34
CA ALA A 117 -8.94 18.45 3.20
C ALA A 117 -7.54 17.93 3.47
N PHE A 118 -6.66 17.94 2.45
CA PHE A 118 -5.27 17.52 2.57
C PHE A 118 -4.52 18.22 3.70
N ARG A 119 -4.82 19.48 3.98
CA ARG A 119 -4.19 20.26 5.06
C ARG A 119 -4.55 19.75 6.46
N GLY A 120 -5.57 18.92 6.59
CA GLY A 120 -5.94 18.24 7.84
C GLY A 120 -5.48 16.78 7.88
N ASN A 121 -5.82 16.02 6.83
CA ASN A 121 -5.60 14.57 6.79
C ASN A 121 -4.37 14.12 5.99
N GLY A 122 -3.65 15.02 5.29
CA GLY A 122 -2.46 14.69 4.52
C GLY A 122 -2.65 13.66 3.40
N SER A 123 -3.89 13.45 2.94
CA SER A 123 -4.22 12.42 1.95
C SER A 123 -4.87 13.00 0.71
N SER A 124 -4.37 12.63 -0.46
CA SER A 124 -5.02 12.96 -1.72
C SER A 124 -6.34 12.20 -1.84
N ALA A 125 -7.38 12.86 -2.37
CA ALA A 125 -8.67 12.21 -2.57
C ALA A 125 -8.59 11.14 -3.67
N ALA A 126 -9.17 9.98 -3.40
CA ALA A 126 -9.28 8.87 -4.35
C ALA A 126 -10.65 8.20 -4.26
N SER A 127 -11.12 7.61 -5.36
CA SER A 127 -12.45 7.00 -5.44
C SER A 127 -12.65 5.80 -4.52
N GLY A 128 -11.60 5.07 -4.21
CA GLY A 128 -11.61 3.93 -3.30
C GLY A 128 -11.46 4.28 -1.82
N LEU A 129 -11.36 5.58 -1.47
CA LEU A 129 -11.32 6.00 -0.07
C LEU A 129 -12.73 6.04 0.56
N PRO A 130 -12.84 5.76 1.86
CA PRO A 130 -14.12 5.63 2.57
C PRO A 130 -15.08 6.81 2.36
N HIS A 131 -14.60 8.06 2.41
CA HIS A 131 -15.44 9.25 2.26
C HIS A 131 -16.09 9.36 0.86
N ALA A 132 -15.32 9.04 -0.20
CA ALA A 132 -15.83 9.07 -1.56
C ALA A 132 -16.88 7.98 -1.77
N ILE A 133 -16.63 6.78 -1.23
CA ILE A 133 -17.56 5.65 -1.28
C ILE A 133 -18.84 5.97 -0.50
N LEU A 134 -18.72 6.53 0.71
CA LEU A 134 -19.89 6.92 1.51
C LEU A 134 -20.73 7.99 0.83
N THR A 135 -20.11 8.99 0.21
CA THR A 135 -20.83 10.01 -0.59
C THR A 135 -21.57 9.36 -1.74
N TRP A 136 -20.90 8.46 -2.47
CA TRP A 136 -21.55 7.73 -3.56
C TRP A 136 -22.69 6.84 -3.07
N LEU A 137 -22.53 6.11 -1.98
CA LEU A 137 -23.57 5.26 -1.39
C LEU A 137 -24.77 6.09 -0.92
N ASN A 138 -24.53 7.25 -0.33
CA ASN A 138 -25.62 8.14 0.10
C ASN A 138 -26.45 8.66 -1.09
N GLU A 139 -25.84 8.82 -2.26
CA GLU A 139 -26.51 9.22 -3.49
C GLU A 139 -27.23 8.06 -4.18
N HIS A 140 -26.76 6.80 -4.07
CA HIS A 140 -27.20 5.68 -4.90
C HIS A 140 -27.78 4.49 -4.13
N ASP A 141 -27.40 4.28 -2.86
CA ASP A 141 -27.92 3.21 -1.99
C ASP A 141 -28.01 3.69 -0.51
N PRO A 142 -28.85 4.72 -0.23
CA PRO A 142 -29.01 5.27 1.11
C PRO A 142 -29.56 4.25 2.12
N ASP A 143 -30.30 3.24 1.65
CA ASP A 143 -30.82 2.17 2.50
C ASP A 143 -29.69 1.33 3.10
N ARG A 144 -28.62 1.09 2.37
CA ARG A 144 -27.42 0.41 2.88
C ARG A 144 -26.80 1.21 4.01
N ILE A 145 -26.65 2.53 3.84
CA ILE A 145 -26.14 3.42 4.89
C ILE A 145 -27.03 3.35 6.14
N THR A 146 -28.34 3.37 5.97
CA THR A 146 -29.31 3.33 7.08
C THR A 146 -29.21 2.04 7.87
N ARG A 147 -29.01 0.89 7.21
CA ARG A 147 -28.83 -0.42 7.87
C ARG A 147 -27.46 -0.58 8.53
N SER A 148 -26.47 0.23 8.16
CA SER A 148 -25.10 0.13 8.69
C SER A 148 -24.98 0.79 10.06
N ALA A 149 -24.26 0.13 10.96
CA ALA A 149 -23.89 0.60 12.28
C ALA A 149 -22.44 1.04 12.36
N ALA A 150 -21.55 0.45 11.56
CA ALA A 150 -20.15 0.85 11.49
C ALA A 150 -19.59 0.75 10.07
N LEU A 151 -18.67 1.65 9.78
CA LEU A 151 -17.77 1.65 8.63
C LEU A 151 -16.42 1.13 9.10
N LEU A 152 -16.02 0.00 8.60
CA LEU A 152 -14.72 -0.63 8.89
C LEU A 152 -13.85 -0.62 7.63
N THR A 153 -12.58 -0.98 7.81
CA THR A 153 -11.68 -1.46 6.77
C THR A 153 -11.63 -2.98 6.80
N CYS A 154 -10.86 -3.61 5.93
CA CYS A 154 -10.66 -5.06 5.96
C CYS A 154 -10.12 -5.53 7.32
N GLY A 155 -9.08 -4.83 7.83
CA GLY A 155 -8.48 -5.13 9.13
C GLY A 155 -9.48 -4.99 10.27
N GLY A 156 -10.23 -3.88 10.32
CA GLY A 156 -11.28 -3.66 11.31
C GLY A 156 -12.39 -4.72 11.24
N TRP A 157 -12.79 -5.14 10.03
CA TRP A 157 -13.76 -6.23 9.84
C TRP A 157 -13.27 -7.56 10.40
N ILE A 158 -12.07 -8.00 10.04
CA ILE A 158 -11.50 -9.26 10.51
C ILE A 158 -11.31 -9.22 12.04
N PHE A 159 -10.82 -8.09 12.56
CA PHE A 159 -10.68 -7.87 14.00
C PHE A 159 -12.03 -8.00 14.73
N SER A 160 -13.09 -7.40 14.18
CA SER A 160 -14.42 -7.51 14.76
C SER A 160 -14.95 -8.94 14.77
N ARG A 161 -14.65 -9.74 13.74
CA ARG A 161 -15.01 -11.18 13.69
C ARG A 161 -14.22 -12.00 14.72
N MET A 162 -12.98 -11.61 15.01
CA MET A 162 -12.15 -12.29 16.00
C MET A 162 -12.55 -11.93 17.43
N THR A 163 -12.86 -10.66 17.70
CA THR A 163 -12.96 -10.13 19.07
C THR A 163 -14.36 -9.68 19.47
N GLY A 164 -15.25 -9.45 18.51
CA GLY A 164 -16.56 -8.83 18.72
C GLY A 164 -16.52 -7.30 18.84
N GLU A 165 -15.35 -6.66 18.74
CA GLU A 165 -15.18 -5.22 18.92
C GLU A 165 -15.12 -4.49 17.57
N LEU A 166 -15.89 -3.40 17.45
CA LEU A 166 -15.89 -2.54 16.26
C LEU A 166 -14.83 -1.45 16.43
N ALA A 167 -13.67 -1.67 15.85
CA ALA A 167 -12.53 -0.79 16.00
C ALA A 167 -11.79 -0.55 14.68
N ALA A 168 -11.00 0.52 14.62
CA ALA A 168 -10.07 0.81 13.54
C ALA A 168 -8.71 1.22 14.10
N ASP A 169 -7.64 0.84 13.42
CA ASP A 169 -6.30 1.35 13.69
C ASP A 169 -6.17 2.80 13.18
N GLU A 170 -5.33 3.61 13.82
CA GLU A 170 -5.08 4.98 13.38
C GLU A 170 -4.57 5.07 11.94
N SER A 171 -3.83 4.06 11.48
CA SER A 171 -3.35 4.01 10.10
C SER A 171 -4.49 3.92 9.08
N ASP A 172 -5.49 3.07 9.36
CA ASP A 172 -6.71 2.94 8.57
C ASP A 172 -7.57 4.21 8.60
N ALA A 173 -7.63 4.88 9.76
CA ALA A 173 -8.42 6.08 9.95
C ALA A 173 -7.76 7.34 9.35
N SER A 174 -6.44 7.31 9.10
CA SER A 174 -5.66 8.47 8.62
C SER A 174 -6.23 9.05 7.33
N ALA A 175 -6.65 8.20 6.41
CA ALA A 175 -7.32 8.62 5.19
C ALA A 175 -8.78 8.11 5.19
N PRO A 176 -9.80 8.98 5.26
CA PRO A 176 -9.73 10.45 5.14
C PRO A 176 -10.09 11.24 6.41
N PHE A 177 -10.44 10.56 7.51
CA PHE A 177 -11.21 11.19 8.60
C PHE A 177 -10.37 11.66 9.78
N LEU A 178 -9.09 11.31 9.86
CA LEU A 178 -8.22 11.67 10.96
C LEU A 178 -7.67 13.09 10.78
N ASP A 179 -7.76 13.94 11.81
CA ASP A 179 -6.82 15.05 11.98
C ASP A 179 -5.48 14.45 12.41
N LEU A 180 -4.48 14.52 11.53
CA LEU A 180 -3.19 13.89 11.75
C LEU A 180 -2.43 14.47 12.95
N ARG A 181 -2.58 15.77 13.23
CA ARG A 181 -1.91 16.40 14.38
C ARG A 181 -2.57 16.04 15.71
N ALA A 182 -3.91 15.99 15.70
CA ALA A 182 -4.68 15.62 16.89
C ALA A 182 -4.77 14.10 17.10
N ARG A 183 -4.47 13.29 16.07
CA ARG A 183 -4.60 11.82 16.05
C ARG A 183 -5.99 11.36 16.48
N SER A 184 -7.01 12.05 15.98
CA SER A 184 -8.41 11.77 16.29
C SER A 184 -9.31 12.09 15.11
N TYR A 185 -10.51 11.51 15.07
CA TYR A 185 -11.49 11.86 14.04
C TYR A 185 -11.79 13.35 14.06
N SER A 186 -11.83 13.97 12.88
CA SER A 186 -12.04 15.40 12.70
C SER A 186 -13.49 15.72 12.30
N PRO A 187 -14.27 16.35 13.17
CA PRO A 187 -15.59 16.89 12.80
C PRO A 187 -15.50 17.93 11.68
N GLU A 188 -14.36 18.61 11.53
CA GLU A 188 -14.14 19.59 10.47
C GLU A 188 -14.01 18.90 9.10
N LEU A 189 -13.27 17.78 9.01
CA LEU A 189 -13.17 16.98 7.80
C LEU A 189 -14.54 16.40 7.42
N LEU A 190 -15.31 15.90 8.38
CA LEU A 190 -16.66 15.41 8.11
C LEU A 190 -17.55 16.53 7.54
N ARG A 191 -17.54 17.73 8.13
CA ARG A 191 -18.29 18.88 7.60
C ARG A 191 -17.82 19.32 6.22
N LEU A 192 -16.50 19.27 5.97
CA LEU A 192 -15.91 19.65 4.70
C LEU A 192 -16.42 18.79 3.53
N PHE A 193 -16.70 17.51 3.79
CA PHE A 193 -17.21 16.55 2.81
C PHE A 193 -18.74 16.37 2.85
N ASP A 194 -19.48 17.15 3.66
CA ASP A 194 -20.92 16.99 3.92
C ASP A 194 -21.26 15.59 4.48
N LEU A 195 -20.42 15.05 5.36
CA LEU A 195 -20.50 13.70 5.93
C LEU A 195 -20.69 13.68 7.46
N GLU A 196 -21.20 14.76 8.08
CA GLU A 196 -21.48 14.79 9.54
C GLU A 196 -22.42 13.64 9.95
N TRP A 197 -23.35 13.26 9.11
CA TRP A 197 -24.24 12.11 9.32
C TRP A 197 -23.49 10.77 9.45
N ALA A 198 -22.28 10.67 8.90
CA ALA A 198 -21.46 9.47 8.94
C ALA A 198 -20.63 9.33 10.23
N GLU A 199 -20.57 10.34 11.09
CA GLU A 199 -19.88 10.27 12.40
C GLU A 199 -20.32 9.06 13.22
N ARG A 200 -21.61 8.71 13.18
CA ARG A 200 -22.18 7.53 13.85
C ARG A 200 -21.65 6.18 13.32
N LEU A 201 -21.02 6.18 12.15
CA LEU A 201 -20.46 4.96 11.54
C LEU A 201 -18.99 4.79 11.86
N LEU A 202 -18.32 5.81 12.39
CA LEU A 202 -16.89 5.73 12.69
C LEU A 202 -16.68 4.83 13.92
N PRO A 203 -15.83 3.78 13.79
CA PRO A 203 -15.54 2.87 14.89
C PRO A 203 -14.63 3.52 15.92
N GLU A 204 -14.45 2.86 17.07
CA GLU A 204 -13.48 3.27 18.07
C GLU A 204 -12.05 3.22 17.50
N LEU A 205 -11.26 4.27 17.71
CA LEU A 205 -9.85 4.28 17.33
C LEU A 205 -9.02 3.48 18.33
N ARG A 206 -8.13 2.66 17.82
CA ARG A 206 -7.12 1.92 18.59
C ARG A 206 -5.75 2.55 18.36
N ASP A 207 -5.16 2.98 19.45
CA ASP A 207 -3.78 3.47 19.53
C ASP A 207 -2.82 2.34 19.95
N ASP A 208 -1.55 2.68 20.23
CA ASP A 208 -0.52 1.73 20.59
C ASP A 208 -0.80 0.99 21.91
N GLU A 209 -1.54 1.61 22.84
CA GLU A 209 -1.85 1.01 24.14
C GLU A 209 -3.09 0.11 24.11
N HIS A 210 -4.01 0.33 23.15
CA HIS A 210 -5.33 -0.29 23.12
C HIS A 210 -5.56 -1.25 21.95
N ARG A 211 -4.52 -1.61 21.20
CA ARG A 211 -4.63 -2.46 19.99
C ARG A 211 -4.82 -3.96 20.25
N VAL A 212 -4.93 -4.40 21.51
CA VAL A 212 -5.05 -5.82 21.88
C VAL A 212 -6.44 -6.12 22.46
N ALA A 213 -7.09 -7.16 21.94
CA ALA A 213 -8.34 -7.71 22.49
C ALA A 213 -8.31 -9.24 22.55
N GLY A 214 -9.24 -9.85 23.27
CA GLY A 214 -9.29 -11.31 23.41
C GLY A 214 -10.14 -11.97 22.31
N LEU A 215 -9.68 -13.11 21.82
CA LEU A 215 -10.43 -13.94 20.87
C LEU A 215 -11.73 -14.45 21.50
N THR A 216 -12.88 -14.24 20.84
CA THR A 216 -14.17 -14.77 21.30
C THR A 216 -14.22 -16.31 21.22
N ALA A 217 -15.14 -16.93 21.95
CA ALA A 217 -15.32 -18.38 21.89
C ALA A 217 -15.76 -18.88 20.50
N GLU A 218 -16.57 -18.10 19.77
CA GLU A 218 -16.98 -18.41 18.40
C GLU A 218 -15.80 -18.40 17.44
N ALA A 219 -15.02 -17.31 17.46
CA ALA A 219 -13.83 -17.17 16.61
C ALA A 219 -12.76 -18.21 16.98
N ALA A 220 -12.59 -18.52 18.26
CA ALA A 220 -11.69 -19.56 18.75
C ALA A 220 -11.98 -20.92 18.10
N GLY A 221 -13.26 -21.31 18.06
CA GLY A 221 -13.71 -22.51 17.37
C GLY A 221 -13.45 -22.50 15.86
N ALA A 222 -13.62 -21.34 15.23
CA ALA A 222 -13.34 -21.15 13.80
C ALA A 222 -11.85 -21.21 13.48
N LEU A 223 -10.99 -20.65 14.32
CA LEU A 223 -9.54 -20.54 14.13
C LEU A 223 -8.75 -21.74 14.66
N GLY A 224 -9.37 -22.61 15.47
CA GLY A 224 -8.68 -23.73 16.14
C GLY A 224 -7.73 -23.27 17.25
N LEU A 225 -8.03 -22.14 17.89
CA LEU A 225 -7.24 -21.54 18.96
C LEU A 225 -8.04 -21.46 20.27
N PRO A 226 -7.40 -21.32 21.44
CA PRO A 226 -8.11 -21.08 22.70
C PRO A 226 -8.86 -19.75 22.71
N ALA A 227 -10.06 -19.70 23.31
CA ALA A 227 -10.74 -18.45 23.60
C ALA A 227 -9.90 -17.59 24.54
N GLY A 228 -9.92 -16.26 24.31
CA GLY A 228 -9.10 -15.30 25.05
C GLY A 228 -7.66 -15.19 24.53
N THR A 229 -7.23 -15.94 23.51
CA THR A 229 -5.95 -15.70 22.84
C THR A 229 -5.88 -14.24 22.42
N PRO A 230 -4.80 -13.48 22.76
CA PRO A 230 -4.66 -12.10 22.38
C PRO A 230 -4.69 -11.92 20.85
N VAL A 231 -5.50 -10.98 20.37
CA VAL A 231 -5.55 -10.54 18.98
C VAL A 231 -5.04 -9.13 18.92
N VAL A 232 -4.00 -8.88 18.11
CA VAL A 232 -3.37 -7.57 17.95
C VAL A 232 -3.80 -6.97 16.62
N MET A 233 -4.39 -5.78 16.66
CA MET A 233 -4.67 -4.98 15.46
C MET A 233 -3.37 -4.29 15.06
N ALA A 234 -2.68 -4.80 14.03
CA ALA A 234 -1.55 -4.12 13.44
C ALA A 234 -2.02 -3.07 12.42
N PRO A 235 -1.18 -2.08 12.07
CA PRO A 235 -1.46 -1.15 10.99
C PRO A 235 -1.77 -1.86 9.66
N TYR A 236 -2.46 -1.18 8.73
CA TYR A 236 -2.78 -1.79 7.45
C TYR A 236 -1.52 -2.10 6.60
N ASP A 237 -1.68 -2.86 5.52
CA ASP A 237 -0.64 -3.64 4.83
C ASP A 237 0.60 -2.85 4.40
N ILE A 238 0.48 -1.64 3.82
CA ILE A 238 1.65 -0.86 3.40
C ILE A 238 2.48 -0.42 4.60
N VAL A 239 1.83 0.02 5.70
CA VAL A 239 2.52 0.40 6.94
C VAL A 239 3.20 -0.82 7.58
N SER A 240 2.47 -1.93 7.69
CA SER A 240 3.04 -3.17 8.21
C SER A 240 4.19 -3.67 7.35
N THR A 241 4.14 -3.47 6.03
CA THR A 241 5.25 -3.81 5.13
C THR A 241 6.47 -2.92 5.38
N ALA A 242 6.30 -1.60 5.57
CA ALA A 242 7.38 -0.71 5.93
C ALA A 242 8.05 -1.13 7.26
N ILE A 243 7.23 -1.39 8.30
CA ILE A 243 7.69 -1.88 9.61
C ILE A 243 8.42 -3.21 9.46
N GLY A 244 7.85 -4.16 8.73
CA GLY A 244 8.43 -5.49 8.52
C GLY A 244 9.74 -5.46 7.72
N ALA A 245 9.90 -4.51 6.81
CA ALA A 245 11.17 -4.23 6.17
C ALA A 245 12.18 -3.54 7.11
N GLY A 246 11.72 -3.06 8.28
CA GLY A 246 12.51 -2.36 9.29
C GLY A 246 12.59 -0.84 9.08
N ALA A 247 11.69 -0.23 8.30
CA ALA A 247 11.56 1.22 8.21
C ALA A 247 10.68 1.70 9.38
N VAL A 248 11.28 1.94 10.53
CA VAL A 248 10.59 2.27 11.80
C VAL A 248 11.00 3.62 12.39
N GLY A 249 12.04 4.25 11.86
CA GLY A 249 12.57 5.52 12.36
C GLY A 249 12.62 6.61 11.29
N ALA A 250 12.51 7.88 11.71
CA ALA A 250 12.53 9.02 10.81
C ALA A 250 13.75 9.02 9.87
N GLY A 251 13.52 9.23 8.59
CA GLY A 251 14.52 9.16 7.51
C GLY A 251 14.82 7.74 7.02
N GLN A 252 14.17 6.71 7.55
CA GLN A 252 14.14 5.39 6.92
C GLN A 252 12.99 5.34 5.92
N ALA A 253 13.29 4.81 4.74
CA ALA A 253 12.30 4.67 3.67
C ALA A 253 12.13 3.18 3.30
N CYS A 254 10.97 2.85 2.75
CA CYS A 254 10.67 1.54 2.17
C CYS A 254 10.11 1.73 0.76
N SER A 255 10.52 0.89 -0.19
CA SER A 255 9.88 0.82 -1.50
C SER A 255 9.43 -0.62 -1.77
N ILE A 256 8.12 -0.79 -1.90
CA ILE A 256 7.48 -2.05 -2.25
C ILE A 256 7.54 -2.17 -3.78
N LEU A 257 8.43 -3.03 -4.28
CA LEU A 257 8.61 -3.28 -5.71
C LEU A 257 7.64 -4.37 -6.17
N GLY A 258 6.35 -4.06 -6.10
CA GLY A 258 5.23 -4.95 -6.43
C GLY A 258 4.62 -4.67 -7.80
N THR A 259 3.42 -5.22 -8.07
CA THR A 259 2.62 -4.97 -9.28
C THR A 259 2.51 -3.48 -9.56
N THR A 260 2.23 -2.70 -8.53
CA THR A 260 2.43 -1.24 -8.44
C THR A 260 3.57 -0.96 -7.49
N LEU A 261 4.25 0.19 -7.63
CA LEU A 261 5.23 0.63 -6.64
C LEU A 261 4.51 1.38 -5.51
N CYS A 262 5.00 1.21 -4.29
CA CYS A 262 4.68 2.10 -3.20
C CYS A 262 5.99 2.49 -2.51
N THR A 263 6.32 3.77 -2.54
CA THR A 263 7.51 4.28 -1.86
C THR A 263 7.09 5.12 -0.67
N GLU A 264 7.65 4.81 0.48
CA GLU A 264 7.23 5.29 1.79
C GLU A 264 8.43 5.82 2.55
N THR A 265 8.24 6.92 3.29
CA THR A 265 9.28 7.50 4.14
C THR A 265 8.71 7.77 5.53
N VAL A 266 9.38 7.28 6.56
CA VAL A 266 9.03 7.59 7.95
C VAL A 266 9.46 9.02 8.25
N VAL A 267 8.52 9.82 8.74
CA VAL A 267 8.73 11.22 9.10
C VAL A 267 8.25 11.47 10.54
N ALA A 268 8.91 12.40 11.24
CA ALA A 268 8.55 12.73 12.61
C ALA A 268 7.27 13.59 12.68
N GLU A 269 7.08 14.46 11.69
CA GLU A 269 5.96 15.39 11.60
C GLU A 269 5.28 15.26 10.23
N PRO A 270 3.94 15.44 10.15
CA PRO A 270 3.22 15.35 8.88
C PRO A 270 3.45 16.62 8.05
N GLU A 271 3.83 16.46 6.78
CA GLU A 271 3.89 17.56 5.80
C GLU A 271 2.50 17.77 5.20
N LEU A 272 1.81 18.84 5.62
CA LEU A 272 0.44 19.14 5.21
C LEU A 272 0.33 20.42 4.34
N ASP A 273 1.40 21.18 4.20
CA ASP A 273 1.40 22.45 3.49
C ASP A 273 1.90 22.34 2.03
N GLY A 274 2.41 21.16 1.66
CA GLY A 274 2.89 20.85 0.33
C GLY A 274 1.77 20.54 -0.68
N PRO A 275 2.13 20.11 -1.91
CA PRO A 275 1.16 19.64 -2.90
C PRO A 275 0.30 18.50 -2.36
N ALA A 276 -1.00 18.51 -2.69
CA ALA A 276 -1.97 17.50 -2.24
C ALA A 276 -1.80 16.18 -3.01
N VAL A 277 -0.65 15.52 -2.84
CA VAL A 277 -0.31 14.24 -3.49
C VAL A 277 0.18 13.23 -2.46
N GLY A 278 -0.06 11.95 -2.73
CA GLY A 278 0.29 10.87 -1.81
C GLY A 278 -0.61 10.81 -0.58
N ILE A 279 -0.19 10.03 0.41
CA ILE A 279 -0.93 9.77 1.65
C ILE A 279 0.03 9.96 2.82
N THR A 280 -0.41 10.64 3.86
CA THR A 280 0.28 10.68 5.15
C THR A 280 -0.52 9.86 6.16
N ILE A 281 0.12 8.93 6.82
CA ILE A 281 -0.51 7.92 7.67
C ILE A 281 0.06 8.05 9.07
N ALA A 282 -0.80 8.11 10.07
CA ALA A 282 -0.40 8.01 11.46
C ALA A 282 0.12 6.58 11.73
N VAL A 283 1.30 6.49 12.31
CA VAL A 283 1.92 5.22 12.67
C VAL A 283 2.49 5.32 14.09
N PRO A 284 2.77 4.18 14.76
CA PRO A 284 3.43 4.21 16.06
C PRO A 284 4.71 5.06 16.04
N GLY A 285 4.74 6.07 16.89
CA GLY A 285 5.91 6.95 17.05
C GLY A 285 6.16 7.99 15.95
N GLY A 286 5.21 8.21 15.00
CA GLY A 286 5.39 9.21 13.95
C GLY A 286 4.37 9.11 12.84
N TYR A 287 4.83 9.35 11.61
CA TYR A 287 4.00 9.29 10.40
C TYR A 287 4.75 8.58 9.28
N LEU A 288 3.99 7.97 8.39
CA LEU A 288 4.48 7.39 7.14
C LEU A 288 3.96 8.22 5.97
N ARG A 289 4.88 8.80 5.19
CA ARG A 289 4.54 9.51 3.96
C ARG A 289 4.65 8.54 2.80
N ALA A 290 3.51 8.16 2.19
CA ALA A 290 3.42 7.10 1.20
C ALA A 290 2.96 7.61 -0.18
N PHE A 291 3.56 7.05 -1.23
CA PHE A 291 3.29 7.35 -2.64
C PHE A 291 2.99 6.06 -3.40
N PRO A 292 1.75 5.54 -3.31
CA PRO A 292 1.32 4.41 -4.11
C PRO A 292 1.10 4.85 -5.56
N THR A 293 1.96 4.40 -6.48
CA THR A 293 1.88 4.73 -7.92
C THR A 293 1.05 3.72 -8.69
N PHE A 294 0.64 4.06 -9.91
CA PHE A 294 0.13 3.06 -10.85
C PHE A 294 1.25 2.37 -11.63
N ALA A 295 2.41 3.00 -11.78
CA ALA A 295 3.60 2.36 -12.34
C ALA A 295 4.15 1.29 -11.40
N GLY A 296 4.62 0.15 -11.93
CA GLY A 296 5.23 -0.91 -11.13
C GLY A 296 5.75 -2.07 -11.97
N THR A 297 5.89 -3.24 -11.35
CA THR A 297 6.41 -4.44 -12.05
C THR A 297 5.50 -4.94 -13.16
N GLU A 298 4.23 -4.50 -13.23
CA GLU A 298 3.37 -4.77 -14.38
C GLU A 298 3.95 -4.19 -15.68
N VAL A 299 4.66 -3.05 -15.58
CA VAL A 299 5.41 -2.47 -16.71
C VAL A 299 6.54 -3.38 -17.16
N LEU A 300 7.21 -4.09 -16.22
CA LEU A 300 8.24 -5.10 -16.57
C LEU A 300 7.61 -6.28 -17.33
N HIS A 301 6.46 -6.77 -16.87
CA HIS A 301 5.75 -7.86 -17.57
C HIS A 301 5.28 -7.42 -18.96
N TRP A 302 4.83 -6.17 -19.10
CA TRP A 302 4.53 -5.60 -20.42
C TRP A 302 5.78 -5.56 -21.30
N ALA A 303 6.92 -5.08 -20.81
CA ALA A 303 8.17 -5.02 -21.54
C ALA A 303 8.65 -6.42 -21.95
N CYS A 304 8.53 -7.42 -21.05
CA CYS A 304 8.84 -8.82 -21.39
C CYS A 304 8.02 -9.30 -22.59
N ARG A 305 6.69 -9.07 -22.58
CA ARG A 305 5.83 -9.46 -23.71
C ARG A 305 6.23 -8.75 -25.00
N MET A 306 6.50 -7.45 -24.96
CA MET A 306 6.90 -6.65 -26.12
C MET A 306 8.25 -7.07 -26.69
N LEU A 307 9.18 -7.47 -25.83
CA LEU A 307 10.52 -7.90 -26.20
C LEU A 307 10.63 -9.41 -26.47
N GLY A 308 9.54 -10.19 -26.31
CA GLY A 308 9.55 -11.64 -26.49
C GLY A 308 10.45 -12.37 -25.48
N LEU A 309 10.43 -11.94 -24.20
CA LEU A 309 11.20 -12.50 -23.10
C LEU A 309 10.31 -13.37 -22.20
N ALA A 310 10.89 -14.37 -21.57
CA ALA A 310 10.17 -15.29 -20.69
C ALA A 310 9.71 -14.63 -19.38
N GLY A 311 10.44 -13.61 -18.88
CA GLY A 311 10.08 -12.93 -17.66
C GLY A 311 11.09 -11.86 -17.20
N PRO A 312 10.83 -11.24 -16.02
CA PRO A 312 11.67 -10.15 -15.51
C PRO A 312 13.14 -10.50 -15.29
N ALA A 313 13.49 -11.75 -15.01
CA ALA A 313 14.88 -12.17 -14.88
C ALA A 313 15.65 -11.99 -16.20
N GLU A 314 15.09 -12.48 -17.32
CA GLU A 314 15.66 -12.32 -18.64
C GLU A 314 15.69 -10.85 -19.09
N LEU A 315 14.69 -10.06 -18.69
CA LEU A 315 14.71 -8.61 -18.91
C LEU A 315 15.90 -7.95 -18.19
N GLY A 316 16.19 -8.37 -16.96
CA GLY A 316 17.34 -7.89 -16.20
C GLY A 316 18.67 -8.24 -16.88
N GLU A 317 18.83 -9.49 -17.35
CA GLU A 317 20.01 -9.92 -18.08
C GLU A 317 20.22 -9.13 -19.39
N LEU A 318 19.15 -8.91 -20.14
CA LEU A 318 19.17 -8.10 -21.35
C LEU A 318 19.53 -6.65 -21.05
N ALA A 319 18.95 -6.04 -20.03
CA ALA A 319 19.23 -4.67 -19.61
C ALA A 319 20.68 -4.47 -19.15
N ALA A 320 21.31 -5.51 -18.59
CA ALA A 320 22.70 -5.46 -18.14
C ALA A 320 23.70 -5.29 -19.31
N ALA A 321 23.30 -5.66 -20.52
CA ALA A 321 24.14 -5.50 -21.72
C ALA A 321 24.22 -4.05 -22.24
N ALA A 322 23.28 -3.17 -21.82
CA ALA A 322 23.31 -1.75 -22.17
C ALA A 322 23.99 -0.92 -21.08
N PRO A 323 24.69 0.17 -21.44
CA PRO A 323 25.31 1.06 -20.44
C PRO A 323 24.25 1.85 -19.66
N PRO A 324 24.62 2.38 -18.46
CA PRO A 324 23.79 3.33 -17.73
C PRO A 324 23.36 4.52 -18.60
N GLY A 325 22.06 4.90 -18.48
CA GLY A 325 21.45 5.92 -19.30
C GLY A 325 21.00 5.45 -20.68
N ALA A 326 21.06 4.11 -20.95
CA ALA A 326 20.57 3.47 -22.17
C ALA A 326 20.91 4.21 -23.48
N CYS A 327 22.11 4.79 -23.57
CA CYS A 327 22.58 5.63 -24.67
C CYS A 327 21.66 6.84 -25.00
N GLY A 328 21.00 7.39 -24.01
CA GLY A 328 20.09 8.53 -24.16
C GLY A 328 18.63 8.16 -24.45
N LEU A 329 18.28 6.86 -24.41
CA LEU A 329 16.90 6.41 -24.48
C LEU A 329 16.23 6.54 -23.10
N ALA A 330 15.31 7.47 -22.96
CA ALA A 330 14.53 7.67 -21.74
C ALA A 330 13.16 7.00 -21.84
N PHE A 331 12.62 6.58 -20.68
CA PHE A 331 11.32 5.96 -20.58
C PHE A 331 10.46 6.57 -19.47
N LEU A 332 9.24 6.97 -19.80
CA LEU A 332 8.22 7.42 -18.86
C LEU A 332 7.21 6.26 -18.62
N PRO A 333 7.10 5.70 -17.41
CA PRO A 333 6.39 4.43 -17.17
C PRO A 333 4.89 4.60 -16.86
N TYR A 334 4.22 5.64 -17.32
CA TYR A 334 2.81 5.95 -16.98
C TYR A 334 1.83 5.17 -17.86
N PHE A 335 1.73 3.86 -17.64
CA PHE A 335 0.99 2.93 -18.52
C PHE A 335 -0.42 2.65 -18.08
N SER A 336 -0.81 3.07 -16.89
CA SER A 336 -2.19 2.89 -16.43
C SER A 336 -3.19 3.65 -17.32
N PRO A 337 -4.31 3.03 -17.72
CA PRO A 337 -5.40 3.74 -18.37
C PRO A 337 -5.96 4.90 -17.52
N ALA A 338 -5.82 4.82 -16.19
CA ALA A 338 -6.24 5.85 -15.24
C ALA A 338 -5.23 7.01 -15.09
N GLY A 339 -4.11 6.99 -15.83
CA GLY A 339 -3.05 7.98 -15.71
C GLY A 339 -2.05 7.66 -14.60
N GLU A 340 -1.68 8.67 -13.79
CA GLU A 340 -0.85 8.51 -12.60
C GLU A 340 -1.47 9.28 -11.42
N ARG A 341 -1.24 8.78 -10.19
CA ARG A 341 -1.78 9.34 -8.93
C ARG A 341 -0.72 9.81 -7.93
N ALA A 342 0.53 9.36 -8.09
CA ALA A 342 1.65 9.70 -7.21
C ALA A 342 2.99 9.56 -7.96
N PRO A 343 3.98 10.42 -7.67
CA PRO A 343 3.97 11.58 -6.78
C PRO A 343 3.36 12.85 -7.41
N PHE A 344 2.70 12.74 -8.53
CA PHE A 344 1.84 13.75 -9.15
C PHE A 344 0.53 13.07 -9.58
N SER A 345 -0.53 13.86 -9.73
CA SER A 345 -1.83 13.33 -10.15
C SER A 345 -2.21 13.91 -11.50
N ASP A 346 -2.28 13.05 -12.52
CA ASP A 346 -2.80 13.39 -13.83
C ASP A 346 -3.48 12.18 -14.49
N PRO A 347 -4.81 12.20 -14.67
CA PRO A 347 -5.54 11.09 -15.29
C PRO A 347 -5.23 10.91 -16.78
N LEU A 348 -4.61 11.91 -17.41
CA LEU A 348 -4.20 11.87 -18.81
C LEU A 348 -2.77 11.39 -19.01
N ALA A 349 -1.99 11.22 -17.94
CA ALA A 349 -0.59 10.78 -18.04
C ALA A 349 -0.47 9.48 -18.84
N ARG A 350 0.47 9.45 -19.78
CA ARG A 350 0.77 8.27 -20.62
C ARG A 350 2.26 8.07 -20.74
N GLY A 351 2.63 6.78 -20.84
CA GLY A 351 4.02 6.38 -21.02
C GLY A 351 4.58 6.72 -22.40
N ALA A 352 5.89 6.90 -22.46
CA ALA A 352 6.60 7.21 -23.69
C ALA A 352 8.04 6.72 -23.65
N PHE A 353 8.57 6.32 -24.81
CA PHE A 353 10.00 6.22 -25.07
C PHE A 353 10.45 7.51 -25.81
N LEU A 354 11.50 8.12 -25.32
CA LEU A 354 12.02 9.39 -25.85
C LEU A 354 13.51 9.23 -26.21
N GLY A 355 13.92 9.81 -27.33
CA GLY A 355 15.32 9.73 -27.78
C GLY A 355 15.66 8.47 -28.59
N MET A 356 14.68 7.68 -29.03
CA MET A 356 14.94 6.46 -29.81
C MET A 356 15.57 6.76 -31.16
N SER A 357 16.62 5.99 -31.52
CA SER A 357 17.32 6.04 -32.81
C SER A 357 17.63 4.64 -33.31
N PHE A 358 18.20 4.52 -34.51
CA PHE A 358 18.63 3.24 -35.08
C PHE A 358 19.78 2.54 -34.32
N GLU A 359 20.42 3.24 -33.41
CA GLU A 359 21.50 2.71 -32.57
C GLU A 359 21.00 1.93 -31.35
N HIS A 360 19.72 2.06 -31.02
CA HIS A 360 19.12 1.41 -29.86
C HIS A 360 18.61 0.01 -30.20
N GLY A 361 19.19 -1.00 -29.54
CA GLY A 361 18.71 -2.38 -29.56
C GLY A 361 17.74 -2.69 -28.40
N ARG A 362 17.33 -3.96 -28.33
CA ARG A 362 16.43 -4.48 -27.29
C ARG A 362 16.98 -4.26 -25.88
N GLU A 363 18.29 -4.37 -25.71
CA GLU A 363 19.02 -4.16 -24.45
C GLU A 363 18.85 -2.73 -23.92
N HIS A 364 18.88 -1.74 -24.80
CA HIS A 364 18.66 -0.33 -24.45
C HIS A 364 17.21 -0.10 -24.01
N VAL A 365 16.24 -0.72 -24.71
CA VAL A 365 14.82 -0.65 -24.31
C VAL A 365 14.61 -1.29 -22.94
N ALA A 366 15.18 -2.48 -22.70
CA ALA A 366 15.09 -3.18 -21.42
C ALA A 366 15.70 -2.33 -20.28
N ARG A 367 16.86 -1.70 -20.56
CA ARG A 367 17.55 -0.81 -19.62
C ARG A 367 16.72 0.43 -19.29
N ALA A 368 16.22 1.13 -20.31
CA ALA A 368 15.41 2.34 -20.14
C ALA A 368 14.13 2.07 -19.30
N VAL A 369 13.51 0.89 -19.47
CA VAL A 369 12.34 0.50 -18.66
C VAL A 369 12.69 0.41 -17.19
N LEU A 370 13.78 -0.27 -16.82
CA LEU A 370 14.24 -0.36 -15.43
C LEU A 370 14.64 1.01 -14.87
N GLU A 371 15.33 1.83 -15.65
CA GLU A 371 15.73 3.19 -15.27
C GLU A 371 14.53 4.09 -15.05
N GLY A 372 13.51 4.04 -15.92
CA GLY A 372 12.28 4.80 -15.77
C GLY A 372 11.53 4.47 -14.48
N LEU A 373 11.38 3.19 -14.14
CA LEU A 373 10.78 2.77 -12.86
C LEU A 373 11.64 3.19 -11.65
N THR A 374 12.96 3.11 -11.79
CA THR A 374 13.89 3.58 -10.74
C THR A 374 13.74 5.09 -10.47
N LEU A 375 13.56 5.87 -11.54
CA LEU A 375 13.37 7.32 -11.45
C LEU A 375 12.00 7.68 -10.82
N VAL A 376 10.98 6.82 -10.96
CA VAL A 376 9.73 6.96 -10.20
C VAL A 376 9.96 6.74 -8.70
N VAL A 377 10.76 5.76 -8.30
CA VAL A 377 11.14 5.58 -6.87
C VAL A 377 11.82 6.85 -6.34
N GLN A 378 12.78 7.41 -7.10
CA GLN A 378 13.45 8.66 -6.72
C GLN A 378 12.49 9.84 -6.64
N ASP A 379 11.53 9.93 -7.55
CA ASP A 379 10.52 10.99 -7.58
C ASP A 379 9.61 10.93 -6.33
N CYS A 380 9.21 9.72 -5.93
CA CYS A 380 8.45 9.52 -4.69
C CYS A 380 9.25 9.87 -3.43
N LEU A 381 10.54 9.50 -3.37
CA LEU A 381 11.42 9.89 -2.25
C LEU A 381 11.57 11.41 -2.17
N ALA A 382 11.78 12.08 -3.30
CA ALA A 382 11.88 13.54 -3.36
C ALA A 382 10.57 14.21 -2.91
N ALA A 383 9.42 13.66 -3.30
CA ALA A 383 8.11 14.18 -2.93
C ALA A 383 7.74 13.95 -1.46
N SER A 384 8.49 13.10 -0.73
CA SER A 384 8.24 12.87 0.70
C SER A 384 8.51 14.11 1.58
N GLY A 385 9.26 15.08 1.06
CA GLY A 385 9.65 16.29 1.81
C GLY A 385 10.74 16.05 2.86
N ALA A 386 11.16 14.80 3.08
CA ALA A 386 12.16 14.41 4.05
C ALA A 386 13.32 13.65 3.39
N PRO A 387 14.59 13.94 3.75
CA PRO A 387 15.72 13.21 3.19
C PRO A 387 15.75 11.78 3.73
N ALA A 388 15.68 10.81 2.83
CA ALA A 388 15.92 9.42 3.18
C ALA A 388 17.42 9.21 3.49
N ARG A 389 17.72 8.48 4.57
CA ARG A 389 19.09 8.08 4.93
C ARG A 389 19.43 6.69 4.41
N GLU A 390 18.42 5.86 4.23
CA GLU A 390 18.51 4.52 3.69
C GLU A 390 17.15 4.15 3.08
N LEU A 391 17.14 3.26 2.12
CA LEU A 391 15.95 2.74 1.47
C LEU A 391 15.90 1.22 1.63
N ARG A 392 14.84 0.71 2.20
CA ARG A 392 14.55 -0.71 2.27
C ARG A 392 13.70 -1.11 1.08
N VAL A 393 13.99 -2.26 0.48
CA VAL A 393 13.21 -2.74 -0.66
C VAL A 393 12.68 -4.15 -0.39
N CYS A 394 11.45 -4.38 -0.78
CA CYS A 394 10.76 -5.66 -0.70
C CYS A 394 9.87 -5.87 -1.94
N GLY A 395 9.15 -6.99 -1.98
CA GLY A 395 8.34 -7.38 -3.14
C GLY A 395 9.16 -8.06 -4.24
N GLY A 396 8.48 -8.56 -5.26
CA GLY A 396 9.09 -9.38 -6.30
C GLY A 396 10.24 -8.72 -7.07
N GLY A 397 10.17 -7.40 -7.26
CA GLY A 397 11.21 -6.63 -7.97
C GLY A 397 12.55 -6.58 -7.21
N SER A 398 12.55 -6.73 -5.89
CA SER A 398 13.76 -6.72 -5.06
C SER A 398 14.69 -7.91 -5.32
N ALA A 399 14.22 -8.94 -6.02
CA ALA A 399 15.05 -10.08 -6.44
C ALA A 399 16.09 -9.70 -7.50
N SER A 400 15.89 -8.63 -8.27
CA SER A 400 16.80 -8.19 -9.33
C SER A 400 17.99 -7.41 -8.76
N ASP A 401 19.18 -8.00 -8.79
CA ASP A 401 20.42 -7.33 -8.33
C ASP A 401 20.71 -6.07 -9.14
N LEU A 402 20.49 -6.11 -10.46
CA LEU A 402 20.67 -4.95 -11.34
C LEU A 402 19.73 -3.80 -10.95
N TRP A 403 18.44 -4.10 -10.73
CA TRP A 403 17.47 -3.05 -10.41
C TRP A 403 17.75 -2.44 -9.03
N VAL A 404 18.07 -3.26 -8.04
CA VAL A 404 18.45 -2.78 -6.71
C VAL A 404 19.71 -1.91 -6.75
N ARG A 405 20.71 -2.27 -7.57
CA ARG A 405 21.89 -1.44 -7.83
C ARG A 405 21.50 -0.10 -8.46
N MET A 406 20.67 -0.10 -9.50
CA MET A 406 20.17 1.13 -10.13
C MET A 406 19.46 2.03 -9.11
N ILE A 407 18.61 1.46 -8.25
CA ILE A 407 17.90 2.22 -7.21
C ILE A 407 18.92 2.89 -6.28
N ALA A 408 19.93 2.18 -5.82
CA ALA A 408 20.98 2.77 -4.96
C ALA A 408 21.70 3.92 -5.68
N ASP A 409 22.12 3.70 -6.92
CA ASP A 409 22.91 4.67 -7.68
C ASP A 409 22.11 5.93 -8.06
N VAL A 410 20.81 5.79 -8.35
CA VAL A 410 19.91 6.89 -8.69
C VAL A 410 19.51 7.69 -7.47
N THR A 411 19.15 6.99 -6.38
CA THR A 411 18.67 7.65 -5.13
C THR A 411 19.82 8.21 -4.29
N GLY A 412 21.02 7.69 -4.47
CA GLY A 412 22.21 8.11 -3.71
C GLY A 412 22.22 7.66 -2.26
N VAL A 413 21.30 6.76 -1.87
CA VAL A 413 21.23 6.21 -0.51
C VAL A 413 21.50 4.70 -0.51
N PRO A 414 21.99 4.13 0.60
CA PRO A 414 22.11 2.68 0.72
C PRO A 414 20.76 2.00 0.58
N VAL A 415 20.70 0.94 -0.23
CA VAL A 415 19.50 0.12 -0.41
C VAL A 415 19.69 -1.22 0.31
N LEU A 416 18.74 -1.55 1.20
CA LEU A 416 18.76 -2.76 2.03
C LEU A 416 17.63 -3.70 1.58
N ARG A 417 17.94 -4.96 1.36
CA ARG A 417 16.93 -5.97 0.99
C ARG A 417 16.52 -6.79 2.20
N SER A 418 15.21 -6.95 2.42
CA SER A 418 14.71 -7.90 3.41
C SER A 418 15.07 -9.33 3.05
N ALA A 419 15.39 -10.14 4.05
CA ALA A 419 15.56 -11.59 3.91
C ALA A 419 14.21 -12.33 4.01
N ASP A 420 13.19 -11.71 4.59
CA ASP A 420 11.87 -12.29 4.78
C ASP A 420 11.06 -12.30 3.47
N SER A 421 10.27 -13.35 3.27
CA SER A 421 9.36 -13.48 2.12
C SER A 421 8.02 -12.80 2.36
N GLU A 422 7.54 -12.79 3.61
CA GLU A 422 6.22 -12.30 4.03
C GLU A 422 6.38 -11.04 4.89
N VAL A 423 6.84 -9.96 4.25
CA VAL A 423 7.25 -8.72 4.94
C VAL A 423 6.08 -8.04 5.66
N GLY A 424 4.85 -8.07 5.11
CA GLY A 424 3.66 -7.53 5.77
C GLY A 424 3.34 -8.28 7.08
N ALA A 425 3.36 -9.62 7.04
CA ALA A 425 3.19 -10.45 8.24
C ALA A 425 4.32 -10.25 9.26
N ARG A 426 5.57 -10.02 8.78
CA ARG A 426 6.69 -9.63 9.65
C ARG A 426 6.40 -8.33 10.39
N GLY A 427 5.85 -7.32 9.73
CA GLY A 427 5.44 -6.07 10.37
C GLY A 427 4.39 -6.29 11.46
N ALA A 428 3.36 -7.07 11.17
CA ALA A 428 2.35 -7.44 12.16
C ALA A 428 2.96 -8.19 13.37
N PHE A 429 3.96 -9.06 13.14
CA PHE A 429 4.72 -9.72 14.19
C PHE A 429 5.44 -8.73 15.11
N LEU A 430 6.15 -7.74 14.54
CA LEU A 430 6.89 -6.73 15.28
C LEU A 430 5.96 -5.85 16.14
N VAL A 431 4.83 -5.43 15.56
CA VAL A 431 3.79 -4.69 16.28
C VAL A 431 3.21 -5.55 17.40
N GLY A 432 2.94 -6.82 17.13
CA GLY A 432 2.44 -7.77 18.12
C GLY A 432 3.38 -7.96 19.31
N LEU A 433 4.69 -8.07 19.06
CA LEU A 433 5.69 -8.14 20.13
C LEU A 433 5.69 -6.89 21.00
N ALA A 434 5.65 -5.71 20.41
CA ALA A 434 5.59 -4.46 21.16
C ALA A 434 4.30 -4.37 22.01
N ALA A 435 3.14 -4.67 21.39
CA ALA A 435 1.84 -4.57 22.05
C ALA A 435 1.62 -5.60 23.18
N THR A 436 2.30 -6.75 23.12
CA THR A 436 2.16 -7.82 24.14
C THR A 436 3.33 -7.86 25.14
N GLY A 437 4.24 -6.89 25.10
CA GLY A 437 5.38 -6.79 26.02
C GLY A 437 6.54 -7.72 25.69
N GLY A 438 6.58 -8.32 24.51
CA GLY A 438 7.71 -9.10 23.99
C GLY A 438 8.90 -8.22 23.55
N ALA A 439 8.67 -6.93 23.33
CA ALA A 439 9.66 -5.89 23.09
C ALA A 439 9.21 -4.58 23.74
N SER A 440 10.17 -3.67 24.02
CA SER A 440 9.85 -2.36 24.61
C SER A 440 9.05 -1.44 23.67
N ASP A 441 9.29 -1.58 22.38
CA ASP A 441 8.68 -0.82 21.30
C ASP A 441 8.95 -1.52 19.95
N ILE A 442 8.37 -0.97 18.87
CA ILE A 442 8.51 -1.55 17.52
C ILE A 442 9.97 -1.44 17.01
N ALA A 443 10.70 -0.39 17.38
CA ALA A 443 12.10 -0.23 16.96
C ALA A 443 12.99 -1.31 17.57
N ALA A 444 12.84 -1.59 18.87
CA ALA A 444 13.55 -2.68 19.55
C ALA A 444 13.16 -4.06 18.99
N ALA A 445 11.89 -4.27 18.63
CA ALA A 445 11.44 -5.48 17.95
C ALA A 445 12.11 -5.61 16.57
N ALA A 446 12.17 -4.52 15.80
CA ALA A 446 12.78 -4.50 14.47
C ALA A 446 14.29 -4.78 14.54
N ASP A 447 15.01 -4.13 15.45
CA ASP A 447 16.45 -4.34 15.64
C ASP A 447 16.79 -5.80 15.95
N ARG A 448 15.90 -6.50 16.68
CA ARG A 448 16.10 -7.88 17.06
C ARG A 448 15.71 -8.89 15.97
N HIS A 449 14.64 -8.62 15.22
CA HIS A 449 13.98 -9.63 14.38
C HIS A 449 13.98 -9.32 12.88
N VAL A 450 14.27 -8.09 12.43
CA VAL A 450 14.41 -7.80 11.00
C VAL A 450 15.75 -8.34 10.51
N ARG A 451 15.68 -9.19 9.50
CA ARG A 451 16.87 -9.78 8.88
C ARG A 451 17.04 -9.19 7.48
N LEU A 452 18.25 -8.74 7.20
CA LEU A 452 18.61 -8.21 5.89
C LEU A 452 19.40 -9.28 5.12
N ARG A 453 19.06 -9.44 3.86
CA ARG A 453 19.81 -10.28 2.92
C ARG A 453 21.16 -9.63 2.60
N ASP A 454 21.15 -8.35 2.25
CA ASP A 454 22.31 -7.54 1.91
C ASP A 454 22.01 -6.04 1.96
N ALA A 455 23.08 -5.26 1.77
CA ALA A 455 23.04 -3.81 1.66
C ALA A 455 23.86 -3.36 0.44
N VAL A 456 23.24 -2.69 -0.49
CA VAL A 456 23.86 -2.17 -1.72
C VAL A 456 24.13 -0.68 -1.54
N ARG A 457 25.42 -0.30 -1.53
CA ARG A 457 25.83 1.11 -1.42
C ARG A 457 25.82 1.78 -2.79
N PRO A 458 25.40 3.06 -2.88
CA PRO A 458 25.42 3.78 -4.14
C PRO A 458 26.84 3.97 -4.68
N GLU A 459 26.98 3.86 -6.00
CA GLU A 459 28.19 4.22 -6.73
C GLU A 459 27.93 5.54 -7.49
N PRO A 460 28.57 6.65 -7.08
CA PRO A 460 28.30 7.94 -7.69
C PRO A 460 28.81 8.01 -9.13
N GLY A 461 28.05 8.63 -10.03
CA GLY A 461 28.51 9.02 -11.34
C GLY A 461 27.52 8.86 -12.48
N ALA A 462 27.04 7.64 -12.75
CA ALA A 462 26.28 7.34 -13.97
C ALA A 462 24.91 8.06 -14.07
N TYR A 463 24.29 8.35 -12.92
CA TYR A 463 22.93 8.89 -12.87
C TYR A 463 22.85 10.31 -12.27
N ARG A 464 23.96 11.06 -12.24
CA ARG A 464 24.04 12.39 -11.58
C ARG A 464 22.95 13.38 -12.03
N THR A 465 22.57 13.40 -13.29
CA THR A 465 21.56 14.30 -13.84
C THR A 465 20.25 13.61 -14.18
N ALA A 466 20.21 12.27 -14.11
CA ALA A 466 19.11 11.46 -14.63
C ALA A 466 17.75 11.86 -14.07
N TYR A 467 17.65 12.13 -12.77
CA TYR A 467 16.39 12.55 -12.16
C TYR A 467 15.94 13.94 -12.66
N LYS A 468 16.85 14.89 -12.76
CA LYS A 468 16.53 16.22 -13.31
C LYS A 468 16.06 16.12 -14.76
N ASP A 469 16.77 15.33 -15.57
CA ASP A 469 16.44 15.12 -16.96
C ASP A 469 15.09 14.41 -17.12
N PHE A 470 14.80 13.41 -16.27
CA PHE A 470 13.51 12.73 -16.21
C PHE A 470 12.34 13.68 -15.92
N LEU A 471 12.48 14.58 -14.95
CA LEU A 471 11.47 15.60 -14.64
C LEU A 471 11.22 16.53 -15.81
N ALA A 472 12.27 17.01 -16.47
CA ALA A 472 12.16 17.89 -17.63
C ALA A 472 11.48 17.19 -18.82
N LEU A 473 11.80 15.92 -19.07
CA LEU A 473 11.15 15.10 -20.10
C LEU A 473 9.69 14.84 -19.79
N ARG A 474 9.35 14.55 -18.52
CA ARG A 474 7.97 14.40 -18.06
C ARG A 474 7.16 15.67 -18.32
N GLU A 475 7.66 16.83 -17.90
CA GLU A 475 7.00 18.11 -18.07
C GLU A 475 6.76 18.44 -19.56
N THR A 476 7.78 18.23 -20.39
CA THR A 476 7.68 18.44 -21.84
C THR A 476 6.66 17.49 -22.47
N THR A 477 6.65 16.21 -22.06
CA THR A 477 5.75 15.18 -22.61
C THR A 477 4.31 15.39 -22.15
N ALA A 478 4.10 15.91 -20.94
CA ALA A 478 2.78 16.18 -20.38
C ALA A 478 1.93 17.08 -21.27
N GLY A 479 2.54 18.02 -21.99
CA GLY A 479 1.85 18.85 -22.98
C GLY A 479 1.19 18.06 -24.12
N SER A 480 1.60 16.82 -24.36
CA SER A 480 1.02 15.95 -25.40
C SER A 480 -0.15 15.09 -24.90
N TRP A 481 -0.32 14.90 -23.59
CA TRP A 481 -1.32 13.99 -23.04
C TRP A 481 -2.78 14.31 -23.39
N PRO A 482 -3.21 15.59 -23.39
CA PRO A 482 -4.56 15.95 -23.84
C PRO A 482 -4.83 15.51 -25.30
N LEU A 483 -3.87 15.76 -26.19
CA LEU A 483 -3.99 15.36 -27.60
C LEU A 483 -4.07 13.83 -27.75
N LEU A 484 -3.26 13.07 -26.97
CA LEU A 484 -3.31 11.60 -26.98
C LEU A 484 -4.64 11.09 -26.47
N ALA A 485 -5.24 11.73 -25.47
CA ALA A 485 -6.56 11.41 -24.97
C ALA A 485 -7.65 11.64 -26.03
N GLU A 486 -7.59 12.79 -26.76
CA GLU A 486 -8.51 13.06 -27.88
C GLU A 486 -8.35 12.05 -29.02
N MET A 487 -7.11 11.69 -29.36
CA MET A 487 -6.86 10.67 -30.40
C MET A 487 -7.49 9.33 -30.01
N ARG A 488 -7.33 8.92 -28.76
CA ARG A 488 -7.91 7.68 -28.21
C ARG A 488 -9.45 7.71 -28.27
N ALA A 489 -10.07 8.83 -27.88
CA ALA A 489 -11.52 8.99 -27.93
C ALA A 489 -12.05 8.86 -29.39
N ARG A 490 -11.33 9.40 -30.37
CA ARG A 490 -11.68 9.31 -31.79
C ARG A 490 -11.59 7.89 -32.35
N THR A 491 -10.71 7.04 -31.84
CA THR A 491 -10.53 5.66 -32.32
C THR A 491 -11.43 4.63 -31.67
N GLY A 492 -12.34 5.06 -30.76
CA GLY A 492 -13.28 4.18 -30.07
C GLY A 492 -12.63 3.20 -29.09
N SER A 493 -11.35 3.33 -28.81
CA SER A 493 -10.62 2.54 -27.80
C SER A 493 -10.75 3.12 -26.39
N GLY A 494 -11.92 3.65 -26.07
CA GLY A 494 -12.28 4.15 -24.76
C GLY A 494 -13.23 3.17 -24.09
N ALA A 495 -12.71 2.24 -23.31
CA ALA A 495 -13.44 1.51 -22.28
C ALA A 495 -12.46 1.02 -21.23
#